data_bcc1cc8c78a4451c9d3ecbadf7a4e3de
#
_entry.id   bcc1cc8c78a4451c9d3ecbadf7a4e3de
#
_cell.length_a   1.000
_cell.length_b   1.000
_cell.length_c   1.000
_cell.angle_alpha   90.00
_cell.angle_beta   90.00
_cell.angle_gamma   90.00
#
_symmetry.space_group_name_H-M   'P 1'
#
loop_
_entity.id
_entity.type
_entity.pdbx_description
1 polymer ?
#
loop_
_entity_poly.entity_id
_entity_poly.type
_entity_poly.pdbx_seq_one_letter_code
_entity_poly.pdbx_strand_id
1 'polypeptide(L)'
;TIRSHAYFNSIKDENPAIEVYEHATPTLVPLVESGAFSGPDAEAVVAEALAPLLGERDADGESIFPRPPGASIDTLLLGCTHYPLLRPLIAAVAGPRIAIVDSATATASALAELLIVNGLEAPGTTRGTAADAGLAGHDRPDEVVGPAVHRQLTTGDAGRFAAIAGRMFGTEFADVESIELMGVAR
;
A
#
# COMPACT_ATOMS: atom_id res chain seq x y z
N THR A 1 -9.80 -2.29 -11.33
CA THR A 1 -9.26 -3.50 -10.64
C THR A 1 -10.39 -4.50 -10.38
N ILE A 2 -11.45 -4.13 -9.65
CA ILE A 2 -12.59 -5.05 -9.37
C ILE A 2 -13.24 -5.54 -10.69
N ARG A 3 -13.53 -4.64 -11.64
CA ARG A 3 -14.14 -5.02 -12.93
C ARG A 3 -13.31 -6.00 -13.76
N SER A 4 -12.00 -6.01 -13.60
CA SER A 4 -11.11 -6.93 -14.32
C SER A 4 -10.88 -8.25 -13.57
N HIS A 5 -11.34 -8.36 -12.32
CA HIS A 5 -11.08 -9.50 -11.45
C HIS A 5 -9.59 -9.88 -11.36
N ALA A 6 -8.68 -8.90 -11.52
CA ALA A 6 -7.26 -9.19 -11.62
C ALA A 6 -6.71 -9.88 -10.35
N TYR A 7 -7.04 -9.36 -9.17
CA TYR A 7 -6.61 -10.00 -7.91
C TYR A 7 -7.34 -11.31 -7.66
N PHE A 8 -8.64 -11.36 -7.97
CA PHE A 8 -9.41 -12.60 -7.83
C PHE A 8 -8.79 -13.73 -8.65
N ASN A 9 -8.51 -13.48 -9.92
CA ASN A 9 -7.92 -14.49 -10.80
C ASN A 9 -6.54 -14.92 -10.32
N SER A 10 -5.66 -13.96 -9.99
CA SER A 10 -4.31 -14.28 -9.49
C SER A 10 -4.34 -15.12 -8.21
N ILE A 11 -5.23 -14.81 -7.26
CA ILE A 11 -5.37 -15.59 -6.03
C ILE A 11 -5.89 -17.00 -6.32
N LYS A 12 -6.88 -17.12 -7.20
CA LYS A 12 -7.46 -18.41 -7.58
C LYS A 12 -6.51 -19.27 -8.38
N ASP A 13 -5.64 -18.68 -9.19
CA ASP A 13 -4.58 -19.38 -9.93
C ASP A 13 -3.53 -19.98 -8.98
N GLU A 14 -3.17 -19.23 -7.92
CA GLU A 14 -2.21 -19.71 -6.91
C GLU A 14 -2.83 -20.75 -5.97
N ASN A 15 -4.05 -20.48 -5.49
CA ASN A 15 -4.76 -21.40 -4.60
C ASN A 15 -6.28 -21.31 -4.79
N PRO A 16 -6.88 -22.26 -5.53
CA PRO A 16 -8.32 -22.28 -5.78
C PRO A 16 -9.20 -22.41 -4.52
N ALA A 17 -8.64 -22.90 -3.41
CA ALA A 17 -9.39 -23.11 -2.16
C ALA A 17 -9.60 -21.80 -1.37
N ILE A 18 -8.86 -20.73 -1.65
CA ILE A 18 -9.06 -19.44 -0.99
C ILE A 18 -10.40 -18.86 -1.43
N GLU A 19 -11.25 -18.51 -0.47
CA GLU A 19 -12.45 -17.73 -0.75
C GLU A 19 -12.11 -16.25 -0.92
N VAL A 20 -12.54 -15.66 -2.03
CA VAL A 20 -12.23 -14.28 -2.37
C VAL A 20 -13.51 -13.48 -2.55
N TYR A 21 -13.63 -12.39 -1.81
CA TYR A 21 -14.72 -11.44 -1.88
C TYR A 21 -14.19 -10.09 -2.37
N GLU A 22 -14.71 -9.60 -3.49
CA GLU A 22 -14.31 -8.33 -4.06
C GLU A 22 -15.29 -7.22 -3.69
N HIS A 23 -14.79 -6.13 -3.15
CA HIS A 23 -15.58 -4.96 -2.79
C HIS A 23 -14.93 -3.67 -3.28
N ALA A 24 -15.71 -2.82 -3.94
CA ALA A 24 -15.25 -1.51 -4.40
C ALA A 24 -15.52 -0.44 -3.34
N THR A 25 -14.49 0.32 -2.98
CA THR A 25 -14.56 1.39 -1.99
C THR A 25 -14.21 2.74 -2.63
N PRO A 26 -15.10 3.31 -3.49
CA PRO A 26 -14.80 4.50 -4.28
C PRO A 26 -14.55 5.77 -3.44
N THR A 27 -15.00 5.79 -2.20
CA THR A 27 -14.86 6.93 -1.27
C THR A 27 -13.44 7.08 -0.71
N LEU A 28 -12.63 6.01 -0.69
CA LEU A 28 -11.33 6.03 -0.05
C LEU A 28 -10.26 6.78 -0.86
N VAL A 29 -10.33 6.78 -2.19
CA VAL A 29 -9.36 7.53 -3.02
C VAL A 29 -9.51 9.05 -2.84
N PRO A 30 -10.72 9.65 -2.94
CA PRO A 30 -10.92 11.06 -2.62
C PRO A 30 -10.50 11.44 -1.20
N LEU A 31 -10.72 10.56 -0.23
CA LEU A 31 -10.28 10.77 1.15
C LEU A 31 -8.75 10.94 1.23
N VAL A 32 -8.00 10.02 0.59
CA VAL A 32 -6.54 10.12 0.53
C VAL A 32 -6.09 11.39 -0.20
N GLU A 33 -6.67 11.69 -1.35
CA GLU A 33 -6.29 12.87 -2.15
C GLU A 33 -6.61 14.21 -1.47
N SER A 34 -7.58 14.22 -0.54
CA SER A 34 -7.85 15.39 0.30
C SER A 34 -6.79 15.59 1.40
N GLY A 35 -5.93 14.61 1.64
CA GLY A 35 -4.94 14.61 2.72
C GLY A 35 -5.51 14.25 4.10
N ALA A 36 -6.71 13.69 4.17
CA ALA A 36 -7.35 13.26 5.40
C ALA A 36 -6.95 11.82 5.77
N PHE A 37 -5.77 11.67 6.37
CA PHE A 37 -5.21 10.35 6.75
C PHE A 37 -5.52 9.95 8.19
N SER A 38 -6.18 10.80 8.96
CA SER A 38 -6.46 10.57 10.37
C SER A 38 -7.65 11.41 10.86
N GLY A 39 -8.13 11.09 12.06
CA GLY A 39 -9.22 11.78 12.70
C GLY A 39 -10.57 11.08 12.54
N PRO A 40 -11.57 11.48 13.34
CA PRO A 40 -12.85 10.79 13.45
C PRO A 40 -13.64 10.78 12.14
N ASP A 41 -13.58 11.85 11.35
CA ASP A 41 -14.29 11.89 10.06
C ASP A 41 -13.70 10.90 9.05
N ALA A 42 -12.36 10.82 8.99
CA ALA A 42 -11.69 9.86 8.12
C ALA A 42 -11.95 8.42 8.57
N GLU A 43 -11.95 8.18 9.89
CA GLU A 43 -12.28 6.87 10.45
C GLU A 43 -13.72 6.46 10.13
N ALA A 44 -14.68 7.38 10.20
CA ALA A 44 -16.07 7.11 9.84
C ALA A 44 -16.22 6.72 8.37
N VAL A 45 -15.52 7.42 7.45
CA VAL A 45 -15.54 7.08 6.01
C VAL A 45 -14.93 5.70 5.76
N VAL A 46 -13.84 5.36 6.45
CA VAL A 46 -13.22 4.03 6.34
C VAL A 46 -14.14 2.95 6.92
N ALA A 47 -14.77 3.21 8.06
CA ALA A 47 -15.70 2.27 8.68
C ALA A 47 -16.89 1.98 7.75
N GLU A 48 -17.52 3.02 7.20
CA GLU A 48 -18.60 2.86 6.23
C GLU A 48 -18.17 2.06 4.99
N ALA A 49 -16.98 2.37 4.45
CA ALA A 49 -16.47 1.68 3.27
C ALA A 49 -16.18 0.20 3.52
N LEU A 50 -15.80 -0.18 4.74
CA LEU A 50 -15.45 -1.56 5.10
C LEU A 50 -16.62 -2.34 5.71
N ALA A 51 -17.67 -1.66 6.17
CA ALA A 51 -18.82 -2.26 6.83
C ALA A 51 -19.38 -3.50 6.10
N PRO A 52 -19.57 -3.47 4.76
CA PRO A 52 -20.03 -4.64 4.03
C PRO A 52 -19.10 -5.85 4.17
N LEU A 53 -17.78 -5.64 4.18
CA LEU A 53 -16.80 -6.73 4.32
C LEU A 53 -16.71 -7.26 5.75
N LEU A 54 -16.89 -6.41 6.75
CA LEU A 54 -16.70 -6.76 8.16
C LEU A 54 -17.93 -7.46 8.78
N GLY A 55 -19.01 -7.59 8.03
CA GLY A 55 -20.17 -8.37 8.45
C GLY A 55 -21.28 -7.55 9.05
N GLU A 56 -21.38 -6.26 8.73
CA GLU A 56 -22.62 -5.54 8.98
C GLU A 56 -23.77 -6.22 8.24
N ARG A 57 -24.89 -6.29 8.94
CA ARG A 57 -26.13 -6.80 8.40
C ARG A 57 -26.97 -5.62 7.95
N ASP A 58 -27.70 -5.78 6.86
CA ASP A 58 -28.72 -4.83 6.46
C ASP A 58 -29.86 -4.73 7.50
N ALA A 59 -30.82 -3.86 7.24
CA ALA A 59 -31.97 -3.66 8.12
C ALA A 59 -32.81 -4.93 8.34
N ASP A 60 -32.70 -5.91 7.45
CA ASP A 60 -33.41 -7.19 7.48
C ASP A 60 -32.56 -8.30 8.15
N GLY A 61 -31.33 -7.97 8.56
CA GLY A 61 -30.41 -8.89 9.24
C GLY A 61 -29.67 -9.84 8.29
N GLU A 62 -29.78 -9.65 6.98
CA GLU A 62 -29.04 -10.38 5.96
C GLU A 62 -27.63 -9.78 5.79
N SER A 63 -26.65 -10.63 5.52
CA SER A 63 -25.32 -10.16 5.17
C SER A 63 -25.35 -9.48 3.80
N ILE A 64 -24.88 -8.25 3.72
CA ILE A 64 -24.76 -7.50 2.46
C ILE A 64 -23.85 -8.23 1.45
N PHE A 65 -22.97 -9.10 1.96
CA PHE A 65 -22.21 -10.04 1.14
C PHE A 65 -22.71 -11.47 1.33
N PRO A 66 -23.01 -12.20 0.25
CA PRO A 66 -23.35 -13.61 0.34
C PRO A 66 -22.13 -14.40 0.82
N ARG A 67 -22.07 -14.63 2.13
CA ARG A 67 -21.07 -15.49 2.77
C ARG A 67 -21.79 -16.68 3.40
N PRO A 68 -21.15 -17.86 3.43
CA PRO A 68 -21.67 -18.95 4.21
C PRO A 68 -21.91 -18.54 5.67
N PRO A 69 -22.96 -19.04 6.33
CA PRO A 69 -23.20 -18.73 7.74
C PRO A 69 -21.97 -19.03 8.59
N GLY A 70 -21.53 -18.03 9.36
CA GLY A 70 -20.33 -18.14 10.22
C GLY A 70 -19.00 -17.86 9.53
N ALA A 71 -18.99 -17.63 8.22
CA ALA A 71 -17.75 -17.18 7.54
C ALA A 71 -17.42 -15.73 7.91
N SER A 72 -16.17 -15.51 8.29
CA SER A 72 -15.60 -14.19 8.51
C SER A 72 -14.36 -14.05 7.63
N ILE A 73 -14.08 -12.82 7.18
CA ILE A 73 -12.81 -12.55 6.54
C ILE A 73 -11.68 -12.58 7.57
N ASP A 74 -10.55 -13.09 7.20
CA ASP A 74 -9.32 -13.11 8.00
C ASP A 74 -8.25 -12.20 7.42
N THR A 75 -8.40 -11.82 6.15
CA THR A 75 -7.42 -11.03 5.41
C THR A 75 -8.11 -9.96 4.55
N LEU A 76 -7.59 -8.74 4.62
CA LEU A 76 -7.92 -7.63 3.72
C LEU A 76 -6.77 -7.38 2.76
N LEU A 77 -7.00 -7.57 1.45
CA LEU A 77 -6.06 -7.17 0.41
C LEU A 77 -6.40 -5.78 -0.10
N LEU A 78 -5.47 -4.84 0.10
CA LEU A 78 -5.58 -3.47 -0.37
C LEU A 78 -5.21 -3.38 -1.86
N GLY A 79 -6.19 -3.51 -2.73
CA GLY A 79 -6.02 -3.56 -4.19
C GLY A 79 -5.92 -2.18 -4.86
N CYS A 80 -5.43 -1.16 -4.17
CA CYS A 80 -5.26 0.20 -4.69
C CYS A 80 -4.01 0.83 -4.09
N THR A 81 -3.28 1.61 -4.89
CA THR A 81 -2.05 2.29 -4.47
C THR A 81 -2.27 3.38 -3.41
N HIS A 82 -3.48 3.89 -3.26
CA HIS A 82 -3.84 4.88 -2.25
C HIS A 82 -4.10 4.27 -0.87
N TYR A 83 -4.66 3.07 -0.83
CA TYR A 83 -5.15 2.47 0.42
C TYR A 83 -4.07 2.19 1.48
N PRO A 84 -2.81 1.87 1.14
CA PRO A 84 -1.75 1.73 2.13
C PRO A 84 -1.57 2.96 3.03
N LEU A 85 -1.93 4.16 2.55
CA LEU A 85 -1.88 5.42 3.30
C LEU A 85 -2.94 5.50 4.40
N LEU A 86 -4.04 4.77 4.23
CA LEU A 86 -5.11 4.63 5.23
C LEU A 86 -4.90 3.40 6.11
N ARG A 87 -3.78 2.67 5.96
CA ARG A 87 -3.53 1.42 6.71
C ARG A 87 -3.78 1.54 8.21
N PRO A 88 -3.35 2.61 8.92
CA PRO A 88 -3.63 2.76 10.35
C PRO A 88 -5.14 2.81 10.66
N LEU A 89 -5.92 3.57 9.87
CA LEU A 89 -7.38 3.65 10.02
C LEU A 89 -8.06 2.33 9.67
N ILE A 90 -7.65 1.71 8.57
CA ILE A 90 -8.15 0.39 8.15
C ILE A 90 -7.88 -0.65 9.24
N ALA A 91 -6.69 -0.65 9.83
CA ALA A 91 -6.34 -1.56 10.91
C ALA A 91 -7.17 -1.33 12.18
N ALA A 92 -7.42 -0.07 12.53
CA ALA A 92 -8.27 0.28 13.68
C ALA A 92 -9.71 -0.22 13.49
N VAL A 93 -10.27 -0.02 12.29
CA VAL A 93 -11.64 -0.43 11.94
C VAL A 93 -11.76 -1.95 11.80
N ALA A 94 -10.81 -2.59 11.11
CA ALA A 94 -10.85 -4.04 10.88
C ALA A 94 -10.57 -4.85 12.14
N GLY A 95 -9.81 -4.30 13.06
CA GLY A 95 -9.42 -4.96 14.30
C GLY A 95 -8.25 -5.94 14.15
N PRO A 96 -7.70 -6.42 15.28
CA PRO A 96 -6.42 -7.14 15.32
C PRO A 96 -6.47 -8.57 14.75
N ARG A 97 -7.66 -9.08 14.45
CA ARG A 97 -7.84 -10.44 13.93
C ARG A 97 -7.78 -10.53 12.42
N ILE A 98 -7.78 -9.39 11.72
CA ILE A 98 -7.75 -9.33 10.27
C ILE A 98 -6.36 -8.90 9.81
N ALA A 99 -5.70 -9.75 9.04
CA ALA A 99 -4.45 -9.44 8.41
C ALA A 99 -4.65 -8.41 7.28
N ILE A 100 -3.75 -7.45 7.16
CA ILE A 100 -3.81 -6.46 6.08
C ILE A 100 -2.60 -6.67 5.17
N VAL A 101 -2.87 -6.91 3.91
CA VAL A 101 -1.86 -7.11 2.85
C VAL A 101 -2.02 -6.01 1.81
N ASP A 102 -0.92 -5.47 1.34
CA ASP A 102 -0.90 -4.49 0.26
C ASP A 102 0.22 -4.77 -0.75
N SER A 103 -0.01 -4.35 -1.99
CA SER A 103 0.95 -4.56 -3.07
C SER A 103 2.21 -3.72 -2.93
N ALA A 104 2.16 -2.57 -2.26
CA ALA A 104 3.31 -1.71 -2.09
C ALA A 104 4.37 -2.36 -1.21
N THR A 105 3.97 -2.88 -0.04
CA THR A 105 4.84 -3.61 0.87
C THR A 105 5.40 -4.88 0.21
N ALA A 106 4.55 -5.64 -0.48
CA ALA A 106 4.99 -6.86 -1.17
C ALA A 106 6.01 -6.55 -2.29
N THR A 107 5.75 -5.51 -3.09
CA THR A 107 6.66 -5.09 -4.16
C THR A 107 7.98 -4.56 -3.62
N ALA A 108 7.95 -3.76 -2.55
CA ALA A 108 9.17 -3.25 -1.92
C ALA A 108 10.04 -4.39 -1.36
N SER A 109 9.41 -5.39 -0.73
CA SER A 109 10.12 -6.56 -0.22
C SER A 109 10.74 -7.38 -1.35
N ALA A 110 9.99 -7.66 -2.41
CA ALA A 110 10.50 -8.38 -3.57
C ALA A 110 11.63 -7.63 -4.28
N LEU A 111 11.52 -6.30 -4.40
CA LEU A 111 12.59 -5.47 -4.96
C LEU A 111 13.85 -5.51 -4.09
N ALA A 112 13.70 -5.39 -2.77
CA ALA A 112 14.84 -5.47 -1.85
C ALA A 112 15.57 -6.80 -1.97
N GLU A 113 14.83 -7.92 -2.02
CA GLU A 113 15.39 -9.24 -2.22
C GLU A 113 16.12 -9.36 -3.57
N LEU A 114 15.51 -8.86 -4.64
CA LEU A 114 16.11 -8.86 -5.98
C LEU A 114 17.43 -8.08 -6.01
N LEU A 115 17.49 -6.92 -5.35
CA LEU A 115 18.70 -6.10 -5.28
C LEU A 115 19.81 -6.83 -4.50
N ILE A 116 19.47 -7.46 -3.38
CA ILE A 116 20.42 -8.27 -2.58
C ILE A 116 21.00 -9.41 -3.41
N VAL A 117 20.12 -10.22 -4.00
CA VAL A 117 20.53 -11.43 -4.77
C VAL A 117 21.44 -11.06 -5.96
N ASN A 118 21.21 -9.91 -6.59
CA ASN A 118 21.99 -9.47 -7.74
C ASN A 118 23.16 -8.54 -7.36
N GLY A 119 23.41 -8.26 -6.08
CA GLY A 119 24.50 -7.37 -5.65
C GLY A 119 24.33 -5.93 -6.14
N LEU A 120 23.09 -5.46 -6.31
CA LEU A 120 22.73 -4.14 -6.80
C LEU A 120 22.35 -3.17 -5.67
N GLU A 121 22.61 -3.53 -4.44
CA GLU A 121 22.38 -2.64 -3.30
C GLU A 121 23.30 -1.41 -3.38
N ALA A 122 22.77 -0.25 -2.95
CA ALA A 122 23.56 0.95 -2.85
C ALA A 122 24.70 0.77 -1.81
N PRO A 123 25.95 1.11 -2.14
CA PRO A 123 27.05 1.02 -1.18
C PRO A 123 26.77 1.94 0.02
N GLY A 124 27.00 1.44 1.23
CA GLY A 124 26.95 2.22 2.47
C GLY A 124 25.58 2.39 3.12
N THR A 125 24.52 1.73 2.65
CA THR A 125 23.27 1.64 3.42
C THR A 125 23.40 0.61 4.54
N THR A 126 24.03 0.99 5.65
CA THR A 126 23.86 0.25 6.90
C THR A 126 22.42 0.48 7.37
N ARG A 127 21.52 -0.45 7.08
CA ARG A 127 20.24 -0.54 7.77
C ARG A 127 20.51 -0.81 9.25
N GLY A 128 20.48 0.24 10.06
CA GLY A 128 20.17 0.07 11.46
C GLY A 128 18.74 -0.42 11.56
N THR A 129 18.51 -1.68 11.77
CA THR A 129 17.60 -2.33 12.70
C THR A 129 17.20 -3.72 12.23
N ALA A 130 17.26 -4.64 13.18
CA ALA A 130 16.57 -5.90 13.28
C ALA A 130 16.97 -6.99 12.26
N ALA A 131 17.63 -7.95 12.83
CA ALA A 131 18.07 -9.19 12.25
C ALA A 131 19.38 -9.09 11.43
N ASP A 132 20.40 -8.65 12.09
CA ASP A 132 21.78 -9.04 11.84
C ASP A 132 21.93 -10.56 12.04
N ALA A 133 21.38 -11.31 11.11
CA ALA A 133 21.54 -12.74 11.03
C ALA A 133 22.50 -13.07 9.90
N GLY A 134 23.81 -12.95 10.16
CA GLY A 134 24.76 -13.91 9.68
C GLY A 134 25.14 -13.94 8.21
N LEU A 135 25.15 -12.80 7.49
CA LEU A 135 25.84 -12.71 6.19
C LEU A 135 26.97 -11.69 6.24
N ALA A 136 27.90 -11.93 7.15
CA ALA A 136 29.20 -11.29 7.13
C ALA A 136 30.05 -11.86 5.97
N GLY A 137 30.41 -11.00 5.06
CA GLY A 137 31.45 -11.34 4.11
C GLY A 137 31.37 -10.62 2.78
N HIS A 138 31.53 -9.28 2.77
CA HIS A 138 32.16 -8.63 1.62
C HIS A 138 32.87 -7.39 2.15
N ASP A 139 34.17 -7.49 2.17
CA ASP A 139 35.14 -6.42 2.44
C ASP A 139 34.99 -5.38 1.32
N ARG A 140 34.18 -4.33 1.54
CA ARG A 140 34.15 -3.13 0.70
C ARG A 140 34.76 -1.99 1.50
N PRO A 141 35.69 -1.20 0.90
CA PRO A 141 36.24 -0.05 1.60
C PRO A 141 35.14 0.93 2.00
N ASP A 142 35.28 1.52 3.18
CA ASP A 142 34.37 2.51 3.77
C ASP A 142 34.24 3.75 2.86
N GLU A 143 33.44 3.64 1.81
CA GLU A 143 33.05 4.79 1.02
C GLU A 143 31.89 5.46 1.78
N VAL A 144 32.18 6.64 2.34
CA VAL A 144 31.17 7.48 3.01
C VAL A 144 30.19 7.93 1.94
N VAL A 145 29.12 7.18 1.77
CA VAL A 145 28.00 7.59 0.92
C VAL A 145 27.26 8.68 1.67
N GLY A 146 27.17 9.85 1.07
CA GLY A 146 26.38 10.96 1.59
C GLY A 146 24.90 10.57 1.77
N PRO A 147 24.09 11.43 2.43
CA PRO A 147 22.68 11.16 2.63
C PRO A 147 21.99 10.88 1.28
N ALA A 148 21.08 9.92 1.26
CA ALA A 148 20.31 9.59 0.06
C ALA A 148 19.56 10.84 -0.44
N VAL A 149 19.72 11.15 -1.73
CA VAL A 149 19.00 12.25 -2.37
C VAL A 149 17.76 11.69 -3.03
N HIS A 150 16.59 12.17 -2.59
CA HIS A 150 15.31 11.82 -3.18
C HIS A 150 14.89 12.90 -4.18
N ARG A 151 14.70 12.51 -5.43
CA ARG A 151 14.20 13.39 -6.49
C ARG A 151 12.85 12.89 -6.96
N GLN A 152 11.84 13.74 -6.89
CA GLN A 152 10.48 13.43 -7.30
C GLN A 152 10.18 14.08 -8.66
N LEU A 153 9.64 13.29 -9.58
CA LEU A 153 9.29 13.77 -10.91
C LEU A 153 7.78 13.60 -11.11
N THR A 154 7.12 14.63 -11.65
CA THR A 154 5.69 14.56 -11.97
C THR A 154 5.40 15.18 -13.34
N THR A 155 4.41 14.64 -14.03
CA THR A 155 3.85 15.24 -15.24
C THR A 155 2.67 16.16 -14.93
N GLY A 156 2.26 16.23 -13.66
CA GLY A 156 1.16 17.07 -13.18
C GLY A 156 1.66 18.33 -12.48
N ASP A 157 0.81 18.87 -11.61
CA ASP A 157 1.14 20.04 -10.79
C ASP A 157 2.15 19.68 -9.70
N ALA A 158 3.37 20.21 -9.82
CA ALA A 158 4.45 19.92 -8.89
C ALA A 158 4.17 20.44 -7.46
N GLY A 159 3.48 21.58 -7.32
CA GLY A 159 3.14 22.14 -6.03
C GLY A 159 2.11 21.28 -5.27
N ARG A 160 1.08 20.80 -5.95
CA ARG A 160 0.10 19.86 -5.38
C ARG A 160 0.75 18.53 -5.00
N PHE A 161 1.62 18.02 -5.87
CA PHE A 161 2.36 16.79 -5.58
C PHE A 161 3.25 16.96 -4.35
N ALA A 162 4.05 18.03 -4.27
CA ALA A 162 4.92 18.31 -3.13
C ALA A 162 4.15 18.43 -1.82
N ALA A 163 2.99 19.09 -1.84
CA ALA A 163 2.16 19.23 -0.66
C ALA A 163 1.63 17.89 -0.13
N ILE A 164 1.25 16.97 -1.01
CA ILE A 164 0.79 15.63 -0.64
C ILE A 164 1.98 14.77 -0.19
N ALA A 165 3.06 14.74 -0.97
CA ALA A 165 4.26 13.95 -0.67
C ALA A 165 4.89 14.35 0.67
N GLY A 166 4.97 15.65 0.95
CA GLY A 166 5.50 16.15 2.21
C GLY A 166 4.67 15.75 3.43
N ARG A 167 3.35 15.61 3.27
CA ARG A 167 2.47 15.10 4.35
C ARG A 167 2.63 13.60 4.59
N MET A 168 2.91 12.85 3.53
CA MET A 168 2.97 11.38 3.56
C MET A 168 4.34 10.86 3.96
N PHE A 169 5.39 11.45 3.44
CA PHE A 169 6.75 10.91 3.49
C PHE A 169 7.73 11.85 4.21
N GLY A 170 7.32 13.05 4.57
CA GLY A 170 8.18 14.07 5.17
C GLY A 170 8.74 15.06 4.17
N THR A 171 9.43 16.08 4.69
CA THR A 171 9.93 17.20 3.88
C THR A 171 11.02 16.84 2.88
N GLU A 172 11.72 15.72 3.09
CA GLU A 172 12.72 15.19 2.17
C GLU A 172 12.15 14.79 0.79
N PHE A 173 10.84 14.56 0.72
CA PHE A 173 10.14 14.24 -0.54
C PHE A 173 9.44 15.46 -1.16
N ALA A 174 9.69 16.67 -0.66
CA ALA A 174 9.07 17.90 -1.16
C ALA A 174 9.80 18.50 -2.36
N ASP A 175 11.00 18.00 -2.71
CA ASP A 175 11.74 18.43 -3.91
C ASP A 175 11.15 17.74 -5.15
N VAL A 176 10.27 18.47 -5.84
CA VAL A 176 9.49 17.96 -6.98
C VAL A 176 9.76 18.78 -8.22
N GLU A 177 10.15 18.10 -9.29
CA GLU A 177 10.34 18.67 -10.61
C GLU A 177 9.20 18.27 -11.56
N SER A 178 8.65 19.24 -12.28
CA SER A 178 7.70 18.97 -13.36
C SER A 178 8.47 18.59 -14.62
N ILE A 179 8.07 17.47 -15.23
CA ILE A 179 8.66 16.97 -16.47
C ILE A 179 7.58 16.78 -17.54
N GLU A 180 7.96 16.95 -18.79
CA GLU A 180 7.15 16.54 -19.93
C GLU A 180 7.67 15.21 -20.48
N LEU A 181 6.77 14.21 -20.59
CA LEU A 181 7.10 12.99 -21.30
C LEU A 181 7.08 13.27 -22.80
N MET A 182 8.22 13.13 -23.45
CA MET A 182 8.25 13.18 -24.91
C MET A 182 7.34 12.08 -25.44
N GLY A 183 6.34 12.49 -26.25
CA GLY A 183 5.33 11.58 -26.76
C GLY A 183 5.98 10.42 -27.51
N VAL A 184 5.74 9.21 -27.06
CA VAL A 184 5.93 8.03 -27.89
C VAL A 184 4.89 8.17 -29.00
N ALA A 185 5.35 8.48 -30.23
CA ALA A 185 4.48 8.49 -31.39
C ALA A 185 3.73 7.15 -31.45
N ARG A 186 2.40 7.23 -31.41
CA ARG A 186 1.52 6.07 -31.54
C ARG A 186 1.52 5.59 -32.99
#